data_fa33e9d1b4ec161bc04f51bad88579c0
#
_entry.id   fa33e9d1b4ec161bc04f51bad88579c0
#
_cell.length_a   1.000
_cell.length_b   1.000
_cell.length_c   1.000
_cell.angle_alpha   90.00
_cell.angle_beta   90.00
_cell.angle_gamma   90.00
#
_symmetry.space_group_name_H-M   'P 1'
#
loop_
_entity.id
_entity.type
_entity.pdbx_description
1 polymer ?
#
loop_
_entity_poly.entity_id
_entity_poly.type
_entity_poly.pdbx_seq_one_letter_code
_entity_poly.pdbx_strand_id
1 'polypeptide(L)'
;MRASFLNVGHGDCTVIEHASGRLTVVDVNNCLELDDETLAEVREYYGDSASKLAEVPGVRTFGMLKEAGYNIELTNPIEFLRKNYPGKDIFRYIQSHPHLDHMNGLEQLKAHNIEIVNFWDTEHDFTPELTNDADLASWNEYKRLRRSVNGSPKVLRHSYGASGTFWNQEPDGVKGGDGIEILHPNRLTLKKIQDSGNVNNLSYVLRVILCEVKIILAGDAEKEVWDDLVSGYGDKLKCDVLKASHHGRDSGFHEKAMELMNPQFTIVSVGRKPETDASGRYRKYCKNVWSTRWKGNIVITCDVSGHRTIKSQYDR
;
A
#
# COMPACT_ATOMS: atom_id res chain seq x y z
N MET A 1 -7.83 5.60 -16.70
CA MET A 1 -7.69 5.23 -15.27
C MET A 1 -6.51 4.29 -15.12
N ARG A 2 -5.81 4.37 -14.00
CA ARG A 2 -4.61 3.58 -13.76
C ARG A 2 -4.44 3.31 -12.27
N ALA A 3 -4.11 2.08 -11.89
CA ALA A 3 -3.63 1.73 -10.55
C ALA A 3 -2.22 1.17 -10.67
N SER A 4 -1.28 1.72 -9.92
CA SER A 4 0.13 1.34 -9.94
C SER A 4 0.54 0.89 -8.54
N PHE A 5 0.94 -0.37 -8.42
CA PHE A 5 1.51 -0.95 -7.21
C PHE A 5 3.03 -0.86 -7.35
N LEU A 6 3.65 -0.02 -6.55
CA LEU A 6 5.06 0.28 -6.71
C LEU A 6 5.93 -0.75 -5.99
N ASN A 7 7.06 -1.08 -6.59
CA ASN A 7 8.11 -1.87 -5.95
C ASN A 7 8.94 -0.96 -5.04
N VAL A 8 8.52 -0.81 -3.81
CA VAL A 8 9.17 0.04 -2.80
C VAL A 8 9.99 -0.74 -1.78
N GLY A 9 10.29 -2.02 -2.07
CA GLY A 9 10.91 -2.91 -1.12
C GLY A 9 9.90 -3.47 -0.13
N HIS A 10 10.30 -3.59 1.15
CA HIS A 10 9.38 -3.98 2.21
C HIS A 10 8.54 -2.77 2.60
N GLY A 11 7.26 -2.79 2.30
CA GLY A 11 6.33 -1.70 2.52
C GLY A 11 5.35 -1.52 1.36
N ASP A 12 4.50 -0.51 1.44
CA ASP A 12 3.44 -0.28 0.49
C ASP A 12 3.48 1.12 -0.14
N CYS A 13 3.16 1.18 -1.42
CA CYS A 13 2.76 2.40 -2.11
C CYS A 13 1.89 2.05 -3.31
N THR A 14 0.63 2.48 -3.29
CA THR A 14 -0.29 2.32 -4.41
C THR A 14 -0.76 3.69 -4.90
N VAL A 15 -0.54 3.97 -6.18
CA VAL A 15 -0.95 5.23 -6.83
C VAL A 15 -2.09 4.95 -7.80
N ILE A 16 -3.21 5.66 -7.63
CA ILE A 16 -4.42 5.46 -8.44
C ILE A 16 -4.79 6.78 -9.11
N GLU A 17 -4.84 6.78 -10.43
CA GLU A 17 -5.43 7.84 -11.24
C GLU A 17 -6.84 7.43 -11.65
N HIS A 18 -7.83 8.18 -11.16
CA HIS A 18 -9.24 7.96 -11.42
C HIS A 18 -9.69 8.58 -12.75
N ALA A 19 -10.89 8.21 -13.22
CA ALA A 19 -11.51 8.81 -14.41
C ALA A 19 -11.67 10.33 -14.31
N SER A 20 -11.88 10.81 -13.09
CA SER A 20 -11.96 12.24 -12.77
C SER A 20 -10.65 13.00 -12.93
N GLY A 21 -9.54 12.31 -13.17
CA GLY A 21 -8.18 12.86 -13.15
C GLY A 21 -7.62 13.08 -11.74
N ARG A 22 -8.38 12.82 -10.67
CA ARG A 22 -7.89 12.90 -9.29
C ARG A 22 -6.91 11.77 -9.00
N LEU A 23 -5.89 12.08 -8.20
CA LEU A 23 -4.94 11.08 -7.69
C LEU A 23 -5.30 10.66 -6.27
N THR A 24 -5.33 9.35 -6.05
CA THR A 24 -5.30 8.74 -4.73
C THR A 24 -3.96 8.03 -4.54
N VAL A 25 -3.31 8.28 -3.42
CA VAL A 25 -2.14 7.53 -2.97
C VAL A 25 -2.52 6.80 -1.70
N VAL A 26 -2.33 5.49 -1.68
CA VAL A 26 -2.50 4.67 -0.49
C VAL A 26 -1.13 4.24 -0.03
N ASP A 27 -0.74 4.71 1.11
CA ASP A 27 0.56 4.55 1.74
C ASP A 27 1.73 5.09 0.89
N VAL A 28 2.85 5.32 1.54
CA VAL A 28 4.12 5.62 0.90
C VAL A 28 5.23 4.91 1.68
N ASN A 29 6.12 4.23 0.96
CA ASN A 29 7.38 3.78 1.52
C ASN A 29 8.49 4.17 0.56
N ASN A 30 9.36 5.05 1.00
CA ASN A 30 10.58 5.45 0.30
C ASN A 30 11.77 5.25 1.21
N CYS A 31 11.91 4.04 1.73
CA CYS A 31 13.07 3.65 2.50
C CYS A 31 14.28 3.57 1.55
N LEU A 32 15.25 4.43 1.76
CA LEU A 32 16.49 4.46 1.00
C LEU A 32 17.47 3.37 1.46
N GLU A 33 17.21 2.76 2.61
CA GLU A 33 18.02 1.71 3.20
C GLU A 33 17.28 0.37 3.08
N LEU A 34 18.01 -0.65 2.64
CA LEU A 34 17.49 -2.02 2.72
C LEU A 34 17.58 -2.48 4.18
N ASP A 35 16.52 -3.12 4.66
CA ASP A 35 16.55 -3.81 5.94
C ASP A 35 17.62 -4.93 5.93
N ASP A 36 18.11 -5.28 7.11
CA ASP A 36 19.21 -6.26 7.25
C ASP A 36 18.87 -7.63 6.65
N GLU A 37 17.61 -7.98 6.64
CA GLU A 37 17.12 -9.26 6.12
C GLU A 37 17.09 -9.24 4.59
N THR A 38 16.59 -8.16 3.97
CA THR A 38 16.67 -7.96 2.50
C THR A 38 18.11 -7.91 2.06
N LEU A 39 18.99 -7.25 2.83
CA LEU A 39 20.41 -7.19 2.55
C LEU A 39 21.07 -8.58 2.63
N ALA A 40 20.73 -9.39 3.61
CA ALA A 40 21.23 -10.76 3.75
C ALA A 40 20.83 -11.63 2.54
N GLU A 41 19.59 -11.50 2.07
CA GLU A 41 19.09 -12.23 0.90
C GLU A 41 19.78 -11.79 -0.40
N VAL A 42 20.03 -10.50 -0.56
CA VAL A 42 20.81 -9.97 -1.67
C VAL A 42 22.22 -10.55 -1.67
N ARG A 43 22.84 -10.66 -0.51
CA ARG A 43 24.16 -11.28 -0.33
C ARG A 43 24.14 -12.75 -0.73
N GLU A 44 23.15 -13.50 -0.28
CA GLU A 44 23.00 -14.91 -0.63
C GLU A 44 22.82 -15.11 -2.14
N TYR A 45 22.01 -14.26 -2.79
CA TYR A 45 21.74 -14.36 -4.22
C TYR A 45 22.96 -14.02 -5.09
N TYR A 46 23.74 -13.01 -4.73
CA TYR A 46 24.88 -12.53 -5.51
C TYR A 46 26.23 -13.14 -5.11
N GLY A 47 26.25 -13.99 -4.06
CA GLY A 47 27.43 -14.73 -3.60
C GLY A 47 28.54 -13.85 -3.05
N ASP A 48 29.79 -14.38 -3.09
CA ASP A 48 30.96 -13.76 -2.46
C ASP A 48 31.31 -12.34 -2.96
N SER A 49 30.85 -11.94 -4.13
CA SER A 49 30.98 -10.56 -4.60
C SER A 49 30.24 -9.58 -3.71
N ALA A 50 29.16 -10.03 -3.05
CA ALA A 50 28.40 -9.27 -2.07
C ALA A 50 29.10 -9.21 -0.70
N SER A 51 29.85 -10.24 -0.33
CA SER A 51 30.52 -10.32 0.97
C SER A 51 31.59 -9.25 1.13
N LYS A 52 32.30 -8.89 0.08
CA LYS A 52 33.32 -7.80 0.10
C LYS A 52 32.71 -6.42 0.36
N LEU A 53 31.46 -6.20 -0.05
CA LEU A 53 30.71 -4.97 0.21
C LEU A 53 30.08 -4.94 1.59
N ALA A 54 29.76 -6.11 2.12
CA ALA A 54 29.19 -6.27 3.44
C ALA A 54 30.16 -5.93 4.59
N GLU A 55 31.45 -5.99 4.33
CA GLU A 55 32.50 -5.64 5.30
C GLU A 55 32.70 -4.12 5.42
N VAL A 56 32.08 -3.31 4.54
CA VAL A 56 32.12 -1.85 4.63
C VAL A 56 30.98 -1.36 5.53
N PRO A 57 31.27 -0.89 6.75
CA PRO A 57 30.25 -0.32 7.61
C PRO A 57 29.52 0.83 6.90
N GLY A 58 28.20 0.79 6.85
CA GLY A 58 27.37 1.84 6.24
C GLY A 58 26.92 1.59 4.80
N VAL A 59 27.27 0.47 4.13
CA VAL A 59 26.70 0.10 2.83
C VAL A 59 25.30 -0.50 3.04
N ARG A 60 24.35 0.35 3.34
CA ARG A 60 22.94 -0.05 3.50
C ARG A 60 22.02 0.62 2.50
N THR A 61 22.50 1.62 1.77
CA THR A 61 21.68 2.36 0.83
C THR A 61 21.61 1.70 -0.53
N PHE A 62 20.44 1.74 -1.13
CA PHE A 62 20.18 1.26 -2.48
C PHE A 62 21.12 1.87 -3.52
N GLY A 63 21.44 3.15 -3.40
CA GLY A 63 22.38 3.84 -4.29
C GLY A 63 23.77 3.21 -4.28
N MET A 64 24.28 2.87 -3.10
CA MET A 64 25.59 2.24 -2.93
C MET A 64 25.61 0.81 -3.49
N LEU A 65 24.53 0.06 -3.34
CA LEU A 65 24.40 -1.27 -3.94
C LEU A 65 24.40 -1.20 -5.46
N LYS A 66 23.72 -0.21 -6.04
CA LYS A 66 23.70 0.01 -7.49
C LYS A 66 25.09 0.40 -8.02
N GLU A 67 25.80 1.28 -7.33
CA GLU A 67 27.19 1.64 -7.66
C GLU A 67 28.13 0.44 -7.58
N ALA A 68 27.85 -0.48 -6.67
CA ALA A 68 28.58 -1.73 -6.52
C ALA A 68 28.21 -2.81 -7.56
N GLY A 69 27.28 -2.50 -8.47
CA GLY A 69 26.89 -3.39 -9.58
C GLY A 69 25.67 -4.27 -9.30
N TYR A 70 24.99 -4.07 -8.18
CA TYR A 70 23.73 -4.78 -7.92
C TYR A 70 22.58 -4.19 -8.73
N ASN A 71 21.89 -5.03 -9.48
CA ASN A 71 20.71 -4.62 -10.26
C ASN A 71 19.44 -4.76 -9.41
N ILE A 72 19.37 -4.02 -8.31
CA ILE A 72 18.19 -3.90 -7.48
C ILE A 72 17.54 -2.56 -7.84
N GLU A 73 16.35 -2.60 -8.44
CA GLU A 73 15.62 -1.39 -8.80
C GLU A 73 14.37 -1.27 -7.93
N LEU A 74 14.50 -0.51 -6.84
CA LEU A 74 13.35 0.00 -6.13
C LEU A 74 12.83 1.25 -6.82
N THR A 75 11.54 1.46 -6.74
CA THR A 75 10.89 2.66 -7.26
C THR A 75 10.78 3.68 -6.14
N ASN A 76 11.41 4.84 -6.33
CA ASN A 76 11.17 5.99 -5.47
C ASN A 76 9.75 6.54 -5.78
N PRO A 77 8.80 6.51 -4.82
CA PRO A 77 7.43 6.97 -5.05
C PRO A 77 7.35 8.46 -5.42
N ILE A 78 8.23 9.28 -4.86
CA ILE A 78 8.24 10.72 -5.09
C ILE A 78 8.64 11.01 -6.55
N GLU A 79 9.72 10.37 -7.01
CA GLU A 79 10.15 10.48 -8.41
C GLU A 79 9.12 9.88 -9.37
N PHE A 80 8.44 8.80 -8.97
CA PHE A 80 7.35 8.23 -9.74
C PHE A 80 6.21 9.22 -9.92
N LEU A 81 5.78 9.90 -8.85
CA LEU A 81 4.74 10.92 -8.90
C LEU A 81 5.17 12.11 -9.76
N ARG A 82 6.37 12.64 -9.57
CA ARG A 82 6.91 13.76 -10.35
C ARG A 82 6.98 13.46 -11.85
N LYS A 83 7.40 12.25 -12.20
CA LYS A 83 7.57 11.82 -13.60
C LYS A 83 6.23 11.55 -14.30
N ASN A 84 5.31 10.86 -13.63
CA ASN A 84 4.06 10.41 -14.24
C ASN A 84 2.92 11.41 -14.08
N TYR A 85 2.99 12.29 -13.06
CA TYR A 85 1.95 13.24 -12.71
C TYR A 85 2.53 14.64 -12.41
N PRO A 86 3.27 15.24 -13.34
CA PRO A 86 3.96 16.52 -13.10
C PRO A 86 2.96 17.62 -12.75
N GLY A 87 3.21 18.33 -11.64
CA GLY A 87 2.38 19.44 -11.18
C GLY A 87 1.01 19.04 -10.64
N LYS A 88 0.74 17.74 -10.46
CA LYS A 88 -0.49 17.26 -9.82
C LYS A 88 -0.30 17.05 -8.32
N ASP A 89 -1.23 17.60 -7.55
CA ASP A 89 -1.34 17.30 -6.12
C ASP A 89 -2.00 15.94 -5.88
N ILE A 90 -1.73 15.36 -4.71
CA ILE A 90 -2.42 14.18 -4.23
C ILE A 90 -3.78 14.62 -3.70
N PHE A 91 -4.84 14.41 -4.51
CA PHE A 91 -6.19 14.75 -4.08
C PHE A 91 -6.61 14.01 -2.81
N ARG A 92 -6.16 12.76 -2.66
CA ARG A 92 -6.44 11.91 -1.51
C ARG A 92 -5.24 11.05 -1.17
N TYR A 93 -4.67 11.27 0.00
CA TYR A 93 -3.72 10.36 0.60
C TYR A 93 -4.45 9.53 1.66
N ILE A 94 -4.27 8.24 1.64
CA ILE A 94 -4.86 7.31 2.60
C ILE A 94 -3.72 6.60 3.32
N GLN A 95 -3.58 6.87 4.61
CA GLN A 95 -2.73 6.08 5.47
C GLN A 95 -3.52 4.84 5.88
N SER A 96 -3.08 3.66 5.44
CA SER A 96 -3.79 2.42 5.79
C SER A 96 -3.77 2.19 7.29
N HIS A 97 -2.59 2.21 7.89
CA HIS A 97 -2.35 2.11 9.32
C HIS A 97 -0.99 2.76 9.67
N PRO A 98 -0.69 3.01 10.97
CA PRO A 98 0.43 3.87 11.34
C PRO A 98 1.80 3.18 11.50
N HIS A 99 2.12 2.13 10.73
CA HIS A 99 3.47 1.58 10.69
C HIS A 99 4.37 2.35 9.73
N LEU A 100 5.69 2.34 10.01
CA LEU A 100 6.68 3.14 9.29
C LEU A 100 6.83 2.74 7.82
N ASP A 101 6.77 1.46 7.50
CA ASP A 101 6.84 0.93 6.14
C ASP A 101 5.61 1.25 5.27
N HIS A 102 4.64 1.98 5.84
CA HIS A 102 3.48 2.57 5.17
C HIS A 102 3.51 4.11 5.14
N MET A 103 4.54 4.74 5.75
CA MET A 103 4.65 6.21 5.78
C MET A 103 6.08 6.75 5.57
N ASN A 104 7.10 5.90 5.45
CA ASN A 104 8.46 6.34 5.24
C ASN A 104 8.59 7.14 3.94
N GLY A 105 9.17 8.34 4.02
CA GLY A 105 9.28 9.28 2.92
C GLY A 105 8.09 10.24 2.77
N LEU A 106 7.13 10.21 3.70
CA LEU A 106 5.97 11.11 3.67
C LEU A 106 6.37 12.60 3.71
N GLU A 107 7.42 12.93 4.46
CA GLU A 107 8.00 14.28 4.54
C GLU A 107 8.58 14.75 3.19
N GLN A 108 8.98 13.82 2.33
CA GLN A 108 9.56 14.14 1.03
C GLN A 108 8.52 14.65 0.03
N LEU A 109 7.26 14.29 0.16
CA LEU A 109 6.18 14.85 -0.67
C LEU A 109 6.20 16.38 -0.61
N LYS A 110 6.21 16.92 0.62
CA LYS A 110 6.25 18.37 0.84
C LYS A 110 7.55 19.00 0.33
N ALA A 111 8.69 18.35 0.58
CA ALA A 111 9.99 18.83 0.11
C ALA A 111 10.07 18.94 -1.42
N HIS A 112 9.26 18.20 -2.16
CA HIS A 112 9.16 18.21 -3.60
C HIS A 112 7.92 18.95 -4.14
N ASN A 113 7.27 19.76 -3.29
CA ASN A 113 6.06 20.53 -3.64
C ASN A 113 4.91 19.66 -4.16
N ILE A 114 4.73 18.48 -3.59
CA ILE A 114 3.56 17.62 -3.82
C ILE A 114 2.64 17.78 -2.62
N GLU A 115 1.54 18.52 -2.81
CA GLU A 115 0.59 18.77 -1.73
C GLU A 115 -0.42 17.63 -1.58
N ILE A 116 -0.90 17.45 -0.35
CA ILE A 116 -2.00 16.54 -0.01
C ILE A 116 -3.24 17.37 0.28
N VAL A 117 -4.29 17.17 -0.50
CA VAL A 117 -5.56 17.92 -0.33
C VAL A 117 -6.41 17.30 0.78
N ASN A 118 -6.60 15.98 0.75
CA ASN A 118 -7.35 15.22 1.75
C ASN A 118 -6.46 14.12 2.32
N PHE A 119 -6.35 14.08 3.63
CA PHE A 119 -5.60 13.07 4.36
C PHE A 119 -6.57 12.15 5.11
N TRP A 120 -6.61 10.88 4.72
CA TRP A 120 -7.41 9.87 5.39
C TRP A 120 -6.56 9.11 6.40
N ASP A 121 -7.07 9.01 7.62
CA ASP A 121 -6.39 8.37 8.73
C ASP A 121 -7.38 7.62 9.61
N THR A 122 -6.92 6.65 10.36
CA THR A 122 -7.68 5.99 11.41
C THR A 122 -7.44 6.65 12.77
N GLU A 123 -8.41 6.56 13.67
CA GLU A 123 -8.23 7.07 15.01
C GLU A 123 -7.41 6.08 15.86
N HIS A 124 -6.29 6.54 16.42
CA HIS A 124 -5.41 5.75 17.27
C HIS A 124 -4.48 6.66 18.07
N ASP A 125 -3.90 6.11 19.14
CA ASP A 125 -2.87 6.69 19.99
C ASP A 125 -1.51 5.97 19.90
N PHE A 126 -1.36 5.05 18.94
CA PHE A 126 -0.13 4.30 18.69
C PHE A 126 1.05 5.25 18.38
N THR A 127 2.22 4.87 18.85
CA THR A 127 3.52 5.47 18.48
C THR A 127 4.50 4.36 18.14
N PRO A 128 5.11 4.37 16.95
CA PRO A 128 6.08 3.36 16.57
C PRO A 128 7.39 3.51 17.33
N GLU A 129 8.18 2.47 17.36
CA GLU A 129 9.59 2.57 17.71
C GLU A 129 10.32 3.29 16.58
N LEU A 130 11.07 4.33 16.92
CA LEU A 130 11.81 5.16 15.96
C LEU A 130 13.30 4.84 16.11
N THR A 131 13.90 4.31 15.07
CA THR A 131 15.27 3.79 15.11
C THR A 131 16.31 4.71 14.50
N ASN A 132 15.86 5.69 13.69
CA ASN A 132 16.75 6.61 12.96
C ASN A 132 16.06 7.96 12.68
N ASP A 133 16.82 8.91 12.14
CA ASP A 133 16.33 10.26 11.82
C ASP A 133 15.28 10.26 10.69
N ALA A 134 15.33 9.33 9.75
CA ALA A 134 14.36 9.22 8.66
C ALA A 134 12.99 8.76 9.20
N ASP A 135 12.98 7.77 10.09
CA ASP A 135 11.77 7.33 10.79
C ASP A 135 11.14 8.48 11.58
N LEU A 136 12.00 9.23 12.30
CA LEU A 136 11.55 10.41 13.07
C LEU A 136 10.97 11.49 12.16
N ALA A 137 11.58 11.77 11.00
CA ALA A 137 11.09 12.77 10.06
C ALA A 137 9.72 12.38 9.48
N SER A 138 9.59 11.13 9.02
CA SER A 138 8.34 10.57 8.49
C SER A 138 7.22 10.57 9.54
N TRP A 139 7.53 10.13 10.76
CA TRP A 139 6.58 10.14 11.87
C TRP A 139 6.15 11.56 12.29
N ASN A 140 7.08 12.53 12.28
CA ASN A 140 6.74 13.93 12.59
C ASN A 140 5.84 14.52 11.50
N GLU A 141 6.09 14.23 10.23
CA GLU A 141 5.23 14.68 9.15
C GLU A 141 3.85 14.04 9.23
N TYR A 142 3.78 12.72 9.48
CA TYR A 142 2.51 12.04 9.71
C TYR A 142 1.71 12.70 10.84
N LYS A 143 2.34 12.96 11.99
CA LYS A 143 1.70 13.68 13.13
C LYS A 143 1.22 15.09 12.74
N ARG A 144 2.00 15.79 11.92
CA ARG A 144 1.63 17.13 11.41
C ARG A 144 0.37 17.05 10.53
N LEU A 145 0.36 16.11 9.60
CA LEU A 145 -0.77 15.92 8.67
C LEU A 145 -2.05 15.55 9.42
N ARG A 146 -2.01 14.55 10.27
CA ARG A 146 -3.20 14.06 10.99
C ARG A 146 -3.77 15.05 12.00
N ARG A 147 -2.99 16.07 12.40
CA ARG A 147 -3.40 17.14 13.33
C ARG A 147 -3.75 18.45 12.63
N SER A 148 -3.80 18.46 11.30
CA SER A 148 -4.14 19.66 10.55
C SER A 148 -5.56 20.13 10.93
N VAL A 149 -5.65 21.37 11.44
CA VAL A 149 -6.92 22.01 11.86
C VAL A 149 -7.39 23.06 10.87
N ASN A 150 -6.50 23.54 9.98
CA ASN A 150 -6.77 24.61 9.03
C ASN A 150 -7.27 24.11 7.65
N GLY A 151 -7.56 22.80 7.55
CA GLY A 151 -8.06 22.20 6.31
C GLY A 151 -7.04 21.99 5.19
N SER A 152 -5.73 22.12 5.49
CA SER A 152 -4.64 21.85 4.55
C SER A 152 -3.57 20.95 5.20
N PRO A 153 -3.66 19.61 4.97
CA PRO A 153 -4.76 18.90 4.32
C PRO A 153 -6.05 18.87 5.14
N LYS A 154 -7.18 18.58 4.48
CA LYS A 154 -8.41 18.21 5.18
C LYS A 154 -8.27 16.79 5.73
N VAL A 155 -8.28 16.66 7.05
CA VAL A 155 -8.19 15.36 7.73
C VAL A 155 -9.55 14.71 7.80
N LEU A 156 -9.63 13.45 7.37
CA LEU A 156 -10.86 12.67 7.30
C LEU A 156 -10.64 11.31 7.96
N ARG A 157 -11.58 10.93 8.85
CA ARG A 157 -11.59 9.62 9.53
C ARG A 157 -12.87 8.90 9.16
N HIS A 158 -12.75 8.11 8.12
CA HIS A 158 -13.88 7.35 7.60
C HIS A 158 -13.91 5.94 8.15
N SER A 159 -15.09 5.35 8.13
CA SER A 159 -15.30 3.96 8.52
C SER A 159 -16.30 3.30 7.57
N TYR A 160 -16.46 2.00 7.72
CA TYR A 160 -17.48 1.22 7.01
C TYR A 160 -18.82 1.96 6.92
N GLY A 161 -19.41 1.91 5.74
CA GLY A 161 -20.69 2.57 5.45
C GLY A 161 -20.61 4.09 5.24
N ALA A 162 -19.44 4.70 5.41
CA ALA A 162 -19.28 6.11 5.07
C ALA A 162 -19.49 6.32 3.58
N SER A 163 -20.15 7.43 3.24
CA SER A 163 -20.36 7.86 1.88
C SER A 163 -20.06 9.34 1.73
N GLY A 164 -19.70 9.75 0.54
CA GLY A 164 -19.45 11.17 0.28
C GLY A 164 -19.03 11.45 -1.14
N THR A 165 -19.21 12.71 -1.49
CA THR A 165 -18.88 13.26 -2.79
C THR A 165 -17.40 13.02 -3.09
N PHE A 166 -17.10 12.70 -4.35
CA PHE A 166 -15.80 12.42 -4.93
C PHE A 166 -15.22 11.03 -4.67
N TRP A 167 -15.66 10.24 -3.69
CA TRP A 167 -15.10 8.89 -3.56
C TRP A 167 -16.08 7.79 -3.93
N ASN A 168 -17.35 7.82 -3.47
CA ASN A 168 -18.37 6.84 -3.83
C ASN A 168 -19.74 7.44 -4.18
N GLN A 169 -19.81 8.78 -4.24
CA GLN A 169 -20.98 9.53 -4.68
C GLN A 169 -20.60 10.64 -5.67
N GLU A 170 -21.51 10.91 -6.60
CA GLU A 170 -21.49 12.11 -7.42
C GLU A 170 -22.02 13.31 -6.61
N PRO A 171 -21.87 14.56 -7.11
CA PRO A 171 -22.36 15.75 -6.42
C PRO A 171 -23.86 15.74 -6.11
N ASP A 172 -24.66 15.04 -6.90
CA ASP A 172 -26.11 14.86 -6.70
C ASP A 172 -26.46 13.74 -5.69
N GLY A 173 -25.45 13.08 -5.11
CA GLY A 173 -25.61 12.01 -4.13
C GLY A 173 -25.82 10.62 -4.73
N VAL A 174 -25.88 10.48 -6.06
CA VAL A 174 -25.94 9.18 -6.72
C VAL A 174 -24.64 8.42 -6.53
N LYS A 175 -24.71 7.09 -6.47
CA LYS A 175 -23.52 6.22 -6.36
C LYS A 175 -22.59 6.44 -7.58
N GLY A 176 -21.32 6.72 -7.33
CA GLY A 176 -20.34 7.04 -8.37
C GLY A 176 -19.01 7.52 -7.80
N GLY A 177 -18.56 8.68 -8.24
CA GLY A 177 -17.31 9.28 -7.82
C GLY A 177 -16.10 8.49 -8.31
N ASP A 178 -15.05 8.43 -7.49
CA ASP A 178 -13.81 7.72 -7.79
C ASP A 178 -13.91 6.19 -7.55
N GLY A 179 -15.10 5.68 -7.23
CA GLY A 179 -15.35 4.25 -7.05
C GLY A 179 -14.68 3.62 -5.84
N ILE A 180 -14.48 4.39 -4.75
CA ILE A 180 -13.84 3.91 -3.52
C ILE A 180 -14.90 3.55 -2.49
N GLU A 181 -14.91 2.31 -2.04
CA GLU A 181 -15.73 1.82 -0.93
C GLU A 181 -14.82 1.46 0.25
N ILE A 182 -15.25 1.85 1.47
CA ILE A 182 -14.53 1.53 2.70
C ILE A 182 -15.18 0.28 3.30
N LEU A 183 -14.45 -0.83 3.28
CA LEU A 183 -14.89 -2.09 3.86
C LEU A 183 -14.54 -2.18 5.35
N HIS A 184 -13.42 -1.60 5.75
CA HIS A 184 -12.90 -1.50 7.12
C HIS A 184 -12.11 -0.18 7.25
N PRO A 185 -12.03 0.48 8.43
CA PRO A 185 -12.45 0.00 9.74
C PRO A 185 -13.95 0.11 9.99
N ASN A 186 -14.45 -0.76 10.87
CA ASN A 186 -15.80 -0.66 11.41
C ASN A 186 -15.74 0.06 12.77
N ARG A 187 -16.57 1.10 12.96
CA ARG A 187 -16.59 1.88 14.22
C ARG A 187 -16.87 1.01 15.46
N LEU A 188 -17.64 -0.04 15.31
CA LEU A 188 -17.97 -0.93 16.43
C LEU A 188 -16.78 -1.78 16.89
N THR A 189 -15.86 -2.07 15.97
CA THR A 189 -14.67 -2.91 16.25
C THR A 189 -13.42 -2.11 16.55
N LEU A 190 -13.36 -0.82 16.15
CA LEU A 190 -12.20 0.05 16.36
C LEU A 190 -11.71 0.06 17.81
N LYS A 191 -12.61 0.20 18.78
CA LYS A 191 -12.22 0.20 20.19
C LYS A 191 -11.60 -1.14 20.61
N LYS A 192 -12.17 -2.26 20.19
CA LYS A 192 -11.63 -3.59 20.45
C LYS A 192 -10.23 -3.76 19.86
N ILE A 193 -10.02 -3.23 18.65
CA ILE A 193 -8.71 -3.24 17.97
C ILE A 193 -7.70 -2.41 18.76
N GLN A 194 -8.07 -1.20 19.17
CA GLN A 194 -7.21 -0.34 19.99
C GLN A 194 -6.85 -1.01 21.32
N ASP A 195 -7.84 -1.61 21.98
CA ASP A 195 -7.64 -2.32 23.26
C ASP A 195 -6.75 -3.57 23.10
N SER A 196 -6.73 -4.21 21.92
CA SER A 196 -5.86 -5.36 21.64
C SER A 196 -4.40 -4.98 21.39
N GLY A 197 -4.14 -3.73 21.03
CA GLY A 197 -2.81 -3.25 20.62
C GLY A 197 -2.34 -3.74 19.25
N ASN A 198 -3.17 -4.50 18.51
CA ASN A 198 -2.84 -4.93 17.14
C ASN A 198 -3.09 -3.82 16.13
N VAL A 199 -2.03 -3.05 15.86
CA VAL A 199 -2.05 -1.87 14.99
C VAL A 199 -2.33 -2.22 13.52
N ASN A 200 -1.95 -3.42 13.07
CA ASN A 200 -2.24 -3.90 11.72
C ASN A 200 -3.76 -3.90 11.45
N ASN A 201 -4.55 -4.26 12.46
CA ASN A 201 -6.00 -4.31 12.36
C ASN A 201 -6.68 -2.91 12.33
N LEU A 202 -5.92 -1.82 12.44
CA LEU A 202 -6.40 -0.47 12.13
C LEU A 202 -6.46 -0.18 10.62
N SER A 203 -5.90 -1.07 9.79
CA SER A 203 -5.78 -0.90 8.35
C SER A 203 -7.09 -0.55 7.68
N TYR A 204 -7.08 0.48 6.83
CA TYR A 204 -8.13 0.61 5.84
C TYR A 204 -8.14 -0.59 4.91
N VAL A 205 -9.25 -1.30 4.83
CA VAL A 205 -9.53 -2.23 3.75
C VAL A 205 -10.48 -1.54 2.78
N LEU A 206 -10.00 -1.30 1.57
CA LEU A 206 -10.72 -0.54 0.56
C LEU A 206 -11.06 -1.43 -0.63
N ARG A 207 -12.25 -1.21 -1.21
CA ARG A 207 -12.54 -1.65 -2.56
C ARG A 207 -12.48 -0.46 -3.49
N VAL A 208 -11.65 -0.56 -4.52
CA VAL A 208 -11.55 0.45 -5.58
C VAL A 208 -12.06 -0.16 -6.89
N ILE A 209 -12.95 0.56 -7.56
CA ILE A 209 -13.55 0.13 -8.83
C ILE A 209 -12.98 0.98 -9.96
N LEU A 210 -12.18 0.36 -10.82
CA LEU A 210 -11.63 0.99 -12.02
C LEU A 210 -12.21 0.29 -13.26
N CYS A 211 -13.10 0.96 -14.02
CA CYS A 211 -13.78 0.35 -15.17
C CYS A 211 -14.32 -1.04 -14.87
N GLU A 212 -15.09 -1.21 -13.81
CA GLU A 212 -15.65 -2.48 -13.34
C GLU A 212 -14.61 -3.46 -12.76
N VAL A 213 -13.29 -3.23 -12.89
CA VAL A 213 -12.27 -4.02 -12.18
C VAL A 213 -12.36 -3.67 -10.69
N LYS A 214 -12.67 -4.66 -9.90
CA LYS A 214 -12.76 -4.55 -8.43
C LYS A 214 -11.41 -4.91 -7.82
N ILE A 215 -10.76 -3.93 -7.22
CA ILE A 215 -9.48 -4.10 -6.53
C ILE A 215 -9.72 -3.99 -5.04
N ILE A 216 -9.28 -4.97 -4.26
CA ILE A 216 -9.23 -4.87 -2.80
C ILE A 216 -7.80 -4.53 -2.38
N LEU A 217 -7.67 -3.40 -1.64
CA LEU A 217 -6.45 -2.96 -0.99
C LEU A 217 -6.63 -3.23 0.49
N ALA A 218 -5.85 -4.13 1.05
CA ALA A 218 -6.10 -4.68 2.38
C ALA A 218 -5.24 -4.06 3.48
N GLY A 219 -4.25 -3.21 3.13
CA GLY A 219 -3.23 -2.79 4.10
C GLY A 219 -2.61 -4.03 4.75
N ASP A 220 -2.49 -4.00 6.07
CA ASP A 220 -1.94 -5.11 6.86
C ASP A 220 -2.99 -5.80 7.74
N ALA A 221 -4.26 -5.70 7.35
CA ALA A 221 -5.37 -6.32 8.04
C ALA A 221 -5.13 -7.82 8.29
N GLU A 222 -5.30 -8.25 9.52
CA GLU A 222 -5.09 -9.63 9.95
C GLU A 222 -6.40 -10.40 10.14
N LYS A 223 -6.30 -11.59 10.68
CA LYS A 223 -7.38 -12.57 10.73
C LYS A 223 -8.70 -12.02 11.28
N GLU A 224 -8.67 -11.24 12.37
CA GLU A 224 -9.90 -10.72 13.01
C GLU A 224 -10.67 -9.79 12.07
N VAL A 225 -9.96 -8.96 11.30
CA VAL A 225 -10.58 -8.09 10.30
C VAL A 225 -11.20 -8.91 9.20
N TRP A 226 -10.50 -9.94 8.73
CA TRP A 226 -11.04 -10.84 7.70
C TRP A 226 -12.25 -11.64 8.18
N ASP A 227 -12.26 -12.13 9.42
CA ASP A 227 -13.43 -12.78 10.03
C ASP A 227 -14.65 -11.85 9.99
N ASP A 228 -14.50 -10.59 10.38
CA ASP A 228 -15.55 -9.56 10.33
C ASP A 228 -16.03 -9.30 8.89
N LEU A 229 -15.09 -9.16 7.93
CA LEU A 229 -15.42 -8.93 6.53
C LEU A 229 -16.14 -10.12 5.89
N VAL A 230 -15.70 -11.34 6.17
CA VAL A 230 -16.36 -12.58 5.70
C VAL A 230 -17.78 -12.66 6.23
N SER A 231 -17.96 -12.39 7.52
CA SER A 231 -19.27 -12.39 8.15
C SER A 231 -20.21 -11.30 7.61
N GLY A 232 -19.67 -10.09 7.40
CA GLY A 232 -20.48 -8.93 7.01
C GLY A 232 -20.81 -8.85 5.52
N TYR A 233 -19.91 -9.31 4.67
CA TYR A 233 -20.03 -9.14 3.21
C TYR A 233 -20.33 -10.43 2.45
N GLY A 234 -19.88 -11.61 2.93
CA GLY A 234 -20.02 -12.87 2.19
C GLY A 234 -19.57 -12.74 0.74
N ASP A 235 -20.41 -13.17 -0.21
CA ASP A 235 -20.12 -13.15 -1.66
C ASP A 235 -19.88 -11.72 -2.23
N LYS A 236 -20.27 -10.68 -1.49
CA LYS A 236 -19.99 -9.30 -1.90
C LYS A 236 -18.52 -8.94 -1.79
N LEU A 237 -17.69 -9.79 -1.17
CA LEU A 237 -16.22 -9.62 -1.17
C LEU A 237 -15.57 -9.91 -2.52
N LYS A 238 -16.27 -10.52 -3.47
CA LYS A 238 -15.73 -10.85 -4.78
C LYS A 238 -14.96 -9.68 -5.41
N CYS A 239 -13.72 -9.95 -5.87
CA CYS A 239 -12.86 -8.98 -6.52
C CYS A 239 -12.09 -9.60 -7.71
N ASP A 240 -11.52 -8.76 -8.55
CA ASP A 240 -10.68 -9.19 -9.68
C ASP A 240 -9.21 -9.19 -9.26
N VAL A 241 -8.83 -8.25 -8.41
CA VAL A 241 -7.46 -8.09 -7.91
C VAL A 241 -7.47 -7.91 -6.40
N LEU A 242 -6.65 -8.67 -5.72
CA LEU A 242 -6.34 -8.50 -4.30
C LEU A 242 -4.91 -7.99 -4.17
N LYS A 243 -4.72 -6.85 -3.50
CA LYS A 243 -3.43 -6.54 -2.87
C LYS A 243 -3.39 -7.32 -1.55
N ALA A 244 -2.51 -8.33 -1.49
CA ALA A 244 -2.39 -9.21 -0.34
C ALA A 244 -2.14 -8.41 0.93
N SER A 245 -2.81 -8.80 2.00
CA SER A 245 -2.65 -8.19 3.30
C SER A 245 -1.30 -8.54 3.91
N HIS A 246 -0.76 -7.61 4.71
CA HIS A 246 0.44 -7.76 5.52
C HIS A 246 1.61 -8.35 4.71
N HIS A 247 1.87 -7.74 3.54
CA HIS A 247 2.95 -8.11 2.61
C HIS A 247 2.93 -9.60 2.22
N GLY A 248 1.75 -10.25 2.25
CA GLY A 248 1.59 -11.66 1.93
C GLY A 248 2.03 -12.62 3.04
N ARG A 249 2.11 -12.17 4.29
CA ARG A 249 2.40 -13.00 5.47
C ARG A 249 1.21 -13.88 5.87
N ASP A 250 1.48 -14.95 6.62
CA ASP A 250 0.44 -15.86 7.14
C ASP A 250 -0.60 -15.15 8.02
N SER A 251 -0.20 -14.14 8.80
CA SER A 251 -1.12 -13.35 9.64
C SER A 251 -2.16 -12.59 8.82
N GLY A 252 -1.81 -12.14 7.61
CA GLY A 252 -2.71 -11.47 6.68
C GLY A 252 -3.52 -12.41 5.80
N PHE A 253 -3.18 -13.71 5.76
CA PHE A 253 -3.89 -14.68 4.93
C PHE A 253 -5.14 -15.21 5.62
N HIS A 254 -6.28 -15.21 4.91
CA HIS A 254 -7.52 -15.77 5.41
C HIS A 254 -8.21 -16.64 4.35
N GLU A 255 -8.30 -17.95 4.62
CA GLU A 255 -8.78 -18.95 3.66
C GLU A 255 -10.19 -18.64 3.14
N LYS A 256 -11.14 -18.44 4.04
CA LYS A 256 -12.54 -18.18 3.66
C LYS A 256 -12.71 -16.87 2.90
N ALA A 257 -11.92 -15.84 3.24
CA ALA A 257 -11.92 -14.60 2.49
C ALA A 257 -11.42 -14.82 1.05
N MET A 258 -10.37 -15.63 0.87
CA MET A 258 -9.84 -15.96 -0.47
C MET A 258 -10.86 -16.73 -1.31
N GLU A 259 -11.60 -17.66 -0.73
CA GLU A 259 -12.70 -18.37 -1.42
C GLU A 259 -13.77 -17.40 -1.93
N LEU A 260 -14.21 -16.46 -1.09
CA LEU A 260 -15.25 -15.49 -1.42
C LEU A 260 -14.76 -14.42 -2.39
N MET A 261 -13.54 -13.92 -2.21
CA MET A 261 -12.93 -12.92 -3.10
C MET A 261 -12.66 -13.51 -4.49
N ASN A 262 -12.17 -14.73 -4.56
CA ASN A 262 -11.82 -15.46 -5.79
C ASN A 262 -11.10 -14.59 -6.83
N PRO A 263 -9.96 -13.94 -6.46
CA PRO A 263 -9.30 -12.97 -7.31
C PRO A 263 -8.62 -13.64 -8.52
N GLN A 264 -8.56 -12.94 -9.65
CA GLN A 264 -7.78 -13.35 -10.82
C GLN A 264 -6.29 -13.08 -10.61
N PHE A 265 -5.97 -12.01 -9.86
CA PHE A 265 -4.61 -11.62 -9.51
C PHE A 265 -4.51 -11.32 -8.02
N THR A 266 -3.43 -11.80 -7.40
CA THR A 266 -3.02 -11.40 -6.07
C THR A 266 -1.66 -10.73 -6.16
N ILE A 267 -1.57 -9.48 -5.70
CA ILE A 267 -0.35 -8.68 -5.73
C ILE A 267 0.24 -8.67 -4.32
N VAL A 268 1.49 -9.05 -4.19
CA VAL A 268 2.25 -9.07 -2.94
C VAL A 268 3.32 -7.98 -2.99
N SER A 269 3.13 -6.92 -2.22
CA SER A 269 4.15 -5.87 -2.03
C SER A 269 5.14 -6.31 -0.97
N VAL A 270 6.34 -6.69 -1.38
CA VAL A 270 7.36 -7.20 -0.46
C VAL A 270 8.74 -7.03 -1.07
N GLY A 271 9.70 -6.63 -0.26
CA GLY A 271 11.10 -6.54 -0.66
C GLY A 271 11.80 -7.89 -0.55
N ARG A 272 11.59 -8.59 0.54
CA ARG A 272 12.11 -9.90 0.84
C ARG A 272 10.95 -10.89 1.05
N LYS A 273 11.23 -12.17 0.84
CA LYS A 273 10.29 -13.22 1.22
C LYS A 273 10.30 -13.36 2.75
N PRO A 274 9.21 -13.02 3.46
CA PRO A 274 9.17 -13.18 4.91
C PRO A 274 9.20 -14.67 5.29
N GLU A 275 9.70 -14.98 6.48
CA GLU A 275 9.68 -16.35 7.01
C GLU A 275 8.25 -16.91 7.07
N THR A 276 7.28 -16.05 7.35
CA THR A 276 5.86 -16.36 7.41
C THR A 276 5.15 -16.15 6.06
N ASP A 277 5.84 -16.37 4.93
CA ASP A 277 5.29 -16.18 3.59
C ASP A 277 4.12 -17.11 3.29
N ALA A 278 2.98 -16.52 2.97
CA ALA A 278 1.76 -17.22 2.59
C ALA A 278 1.57 -17.36 1.06
N SER A 279 2.54 -16.99 0.23
CA SER A 279 2.38 -17.03 -1.24
C SER A 279 1.92 -18.39 -1.75
N GLY A 280 2.40 -19.46 -1.14
CA GLY A 280 1.97 -20.84 -1.45
C GLY A 280 0.49 -21.10 -1.14
N ARG A 281 -0.03 -20.45 -0.08
CA ARG A 281 -1.45 -20.54 0.30
C ARG A 281 -2.31 -19.72 -0.66
N TYR A 282 -1.90 -18.50 -1.01
CA TYR A 282 -2.59 -17.66 -2.02
C TYR A 282 -2.70 -18.38 -3.37
N ARG A 283 -1.66 -19.12 -3.81
CA ARG A 283 -1.67 -19.88 -5.07
C ARG A 283 -2.70 -21.00 -5.14
N LYS A 284 -3.23 -21.46 -4.02
CA LYS A 284 -4.33 -22.44 -4.00
C LYS A 284 -5.65 -21.83 -4.50
N TYR A 285 -5.83 -20.51 -4.37
CA TYR A 285 -7.06 -19.79 -4.69
C TYR A 285 -6.90 -18.84 -5.88
N CYS A 286 -5.67 -18.48 -6.25
CA CYS A 286 -5.36 -17.52 -7.31
C CYS A 286 -4.17 -18.02 -8.14
N LYS A 287 -4.37 -18.14 -9.46
CA LYS A 287 -3.29 -18.59 -10.36
C LYS A 287 -2.17 -17.55 -10.52
N ASN A 288 -2.52 -16.26 -10.47
CA ASN A 288 -1.60 -15.17 -10.72
C ASN A 288 -1.24 -14.48 -9.40
N VAL A 289 -0.31 -15.04 -8.65
CA VAL A 289 0.27 -14.41 -7.46
C VAL A 289 1.57 -13.74 -7.86
N TRP A 290 1.55 -12.41 -7.96
CA TRP A 290 2.64 -11.58 -8.42
C TRP A 290 3.24 -10.78 -7.27
N SER A 291 4.55 -10.90 -7.07
CA SER A 291 5.28 -10.10 -6.09
C SER A 291 5.97 -8.93 -6.78
N THR A 292 5.88 -7.73 -6.18
CA THR A 292 6.61 -6.54 -6.65
C THR A 292 8.12 -6.77 -6.67
N ARG A 293 8.63 -7.57 -5.75
CA ARG A 293 10.03 -7.99 -5.71
C ARG A 293 10.53 -8.60 -7.02
N TRP A 294 9.72 -9.43 -7.69
CA TRP A 294 10.11 -10.10 -8.92
C TRP A 294 9.57 -9.42 -10.18
N LYS A 295 8.41 -8.81 -10.05
CA LYS A 295 7.69 -8.19 -11.16
C LYS A 295 7.99 -6.70 -11.31
N GLY A 296 8.69 -6.08 -10.34
CA GLY A 296 8.82 -4.62 -10.28
C GLY A 296 7.46 -3.97 -10.07
N ASN A 297 7.25 -2.80 -10.63
CA ASN A 297 5.95 -2.14 -10.57
C ASN A 297 4.90 -2.95 -11.33
N ILE A 298 3.74 -3.13 -10.72
CA ILE A 298 2.58 -3.79 -11.34
C ILE A 298 1.53 -2.72 -11.63
N VAL A 299 1.07 -2.64 -12.86
CA VAL A 299 0.18 -1.57 -13.30
C VAL A 299 -1.08 -2.15 -13.94
N ILE A 300 -2.22 -1.74 -13.43
CA ILE A 300 -3.54 -1.98 -14.01
C ILE A 300 -3.95 -0.72 -14.75
N THR A 301 -4.29 -0.84 -16.03
CA THR A 301 -4.84 0.29 -16.79
C THR A 301 -6.21 -0.05 -17.34
N CYS A 302 -7.03 0.97 -17.47
CA CYS A 302 -8.29 0.91 -18.18
C CYS A 302 -8.42 2.18 -19.02
N ASP A 303 -8.64 2.00 -20.31
CA ASP A 303 -8.88 3.11 -21.25
C ASP A 303 -10.37 3.50 -21.35
N VAL A 304 -10.65 4.50 -22.15
CA VAL A 304 -12.02 5.02 -22.35
C VAL A 304 -12.93 4.03 -23.08
N SER A 305 -12.37 3.04 -23.77
CA SER A 305 -13.14 1.98 -24.44
C SER A 305 -13.47 0.81 -23.50
N GLY A 306 -13.00 0.85 -22.25
CA GLY A 306 -13.15 -0.21 -21.27
C GLY A 306 -12.12 -1.33 -21.42
N HIS A 307 -11.13 -1.19 -22.32
CA HIS A 307 -10.06 -2.16 -22.44
C HIS A 307 -9.15 -2.13 -21.23
N ARG A 308 -8.91 -3.30 -20.65
CA ARG A 308 -8.19 -3.48 -19.40
C ARG A 308 -6.89 -4.23 -19.63
N THR A 309 -5.83 -3.77 -19.02
CA THR A 309 -4.56 -4.50 -19.00
C THR A 309 -3.99 -4.56 -17.60
N ILE A 310 -3.32 -5.65 -17.29
CA ILE A 310 -2.42 -5.75 -16.14
C ILE A 310 -1.03 -6.09 -16.66
N LYS A 311 -0.05 -5.28 -16.28
CA LYS A 311 1.33 -5.43 -16.72
C LYS A 311 2.27 -5.31 -15.55
N SER A 312 3.37 -6.05 -15.63
CA SER A 312 4.51 -5.91 -14.73
C SER A 312 5.65 -5.18 -15.43
N GLN A 313 6.52 -4.57 -14.64
CA GLN A 313 7.73 -3.91 -15.15
C GLN A 313 8.70 -4.93 -15.74
N TYR A 314 8.77 -6.13 -15.15
CA TYR A 314 9.65 -7.20 -15.59
C TYR A 314 8.84 -8.47 -15.90
N ASP A 315 9.16 -9.12 -17.02
CA ASP A 315 8.61 -10.40 -17.43
C ASP A 315 9.40 -11.56 -16.80
N ARG A 316 9.45 -11.64 -15.46
CA ARG A 316 10.17 -12.69 -14.72
C ARG A 316 9.22 -13.62 -14.00
#